data_e2b3ebd43d18ab1d4ebe05732aef425a
#
_entry.id   e2b3ebd43d18ab1d4ebe05732aef425a
#
_cell.length_a   1.000
_cell.length_b   1.000
_cell.length_c   1.000
_cell.angle_alpha   90.00
_cell.angle_beta   90.00
_cell.angle_gamma   90.00
#
_symmetry.space_group_name_H-M   'P 1'
#
loop_
_entity.id
_entity.type
_entity.pdbx_description
1 polymer ?
#
loop_
_entity_poly.entity_id
_entity_poly.type
_entity_poly.pdbx_seq_one_letter_code
_entity_poly.pdbx_strand_id
1 'polypeptide(L)'
;PHRTMTVTVRRGRHDRRDGRDPLRHRVVEVVSACLLGLATVGSAWCAYQASQWNERSAEEARISALDRVEGTRQHSLAATTVSYDTNVITAYADAVATEQTELAQLYRDTLVRPGFLPILDRWEAEIEEGRSPRNLLEDEAYLDELFGPYREADQRAEHHAELSVEAGRNAVDHLVTT
;
A
#
# COMPACT_ATOMS: atom_id res chain seq x y z
N PRO A 1 -96.49 -25.66 12.38
CA PRO A 1 -95.99 -24.88 13.51
C PRO A 1 -94.47 -24.70 13.41
N HIS A 2 -94.06 -23.57 12.86
CA HIS A 2 -92.65 -23.19 12.76
C HIS A 2 -92.26 -22.37 14.01
N ARG A 3 -91.41 -22.91 14.84
CA ARG A 3 -90.87 -22.24 16.00
C ARG A 3 -89.63 -21.45 15.57
N THR A 4 -89.80 -20.15 15.48
CA THR A 4 -88.64 -19.23 15.17
C THR A 4 -87.82 -19.06 16.45
N MET A 5 -86.61 -19.49 16.42
CA MET A 5 -85.62 -19.40 17.54
C MET A 5 -84.84 -18.09 17.36
N THR A 6 -85.19 -17.07 18.14
CA THR A 6 -84.52 -15.76 18.10
C THR A 6 -83.21 -15.87 18.96
N VAL A 7 -82.08 -15.89 18.29
CA VAL A 7 -80.76 -15.84 18.96
C VAL A 7 -80.43 -14.38 19.25
N THR A 8 -80.52 -14.01 20.52
CA THR A 8 -80.06 -12.70 21.00
C THR A 8 -78.53 -12.70 21.19
N VAL A 9 -77.82 -12.13 20.23
CA VAL A 9 -76.38 -11.86 20.34
C VAL A 9 -76.17 -10.68 21.28
N ARG A 10 -75.74 -11.02 22.50
CA ARG A 10 -75.36 -10.07 23.53
C ARG A 10 -73.94 -9.55 23.17
N ARG A 11 -73.88 -8.40 22.49
CA ARG A 11 -72.66 -7.66 22.21
C ARG A 11 -72.10 -7.16 23.53
N GLY A 12 -71.14 -7.93 24.12
CA GLY A 12 -70.33 -7.47 25.24
C GLY A 12 -69.46 -6.31 24.81
N ARG A 13 -69.85 -5.11 25.18
CA ARG A 13 -69.12 -3.87 25.02
C ARG A 13 -67.99 -3.90 26.03
N HIS A 14 -66.82 -4.52 25.71
CA HIS A 14 -65.60 -4.31 26.45
C HIS A 14 -65.08 -2.91 26.11
N ASP A 15 -65.67 -1.91 26.79
CA ASP A 15 -65.09 -0.58 26.86
C ASP A 15 -63.92 -0.62 27.86
N ARG A 16 -62.78 -1.20 27.42
CA ARG A 16 -61.50 -0.96 28.13
C ARG A 16 -61.13 0.48 27.82
N ARG A 17 -61.55 1.39 28.69
CA ARG A 17 -60.94 2.69 28.85
C ARG A 17 -59.48 2.45 29.25
N ASP A 18 -58.60 2.35 28.27
CA ASP A 18 -57.17 2.48 28.42
C ASP A 18 -56.92 3.90 28.94
N GLY A 19 -56.87 4.04 30.25
CA GLY A 19 -56.54 5.27 30.96
C GLY A 19 -55.04 5.60 30.77
N ARG A 20 -54.61 5.67 29.54
CA ARG A 20 -53.28 6.17 29.20
C ARG A 20 -53.32 7.68 29.33
N ASP A 21 -52.59 8.19 30.33
CA ASP A 21 -52.36 9.62 30.49
C ASP A 21 -51.89 10.25 29.20
N PRO A 22 -52.68 11.14 28.55
CA PRO A 22 -52.35 11.72 27.25
C PRO A 22 -51.02 12.50 27.28
N LEU A 23 -50.65 12.99 28.46
CA LEU A 23 -49.36 13.66 28.68
C LEU A 23 -48.18 12.70 28.57
N ARG A 24 -48.28 11.51 29.18
CA ARG A 24 -47.23 10.50 29.11
C ARG A 24 -47.01 10.02 27.65
N HIS A 25 -48.08 9.88 26.89
CA HIS A 25 -47.98 9.45 25.50
C HIS A 25 -47.25 10.48 24.61
N ARG A 26 -47.61 11.77 24.79
CA ARG A 26 -46.92 12.89 24.08
C ARG A 26 -45.43 13.00 24.47
N VAL A 27 -45.10 12.83 25.77
CA VAL A 27 -43.71 12.87 26.21
C VAL A 27 -42.89 11.72 25.57
N VAL A 28 -43.44 10.51 25.55
CA VAL A 28 -42.80 9.35 24.95
C VAL A 28 -42.59 9.59 23.44
N GLU A 29 -43.58 10.12 22.76
CA GLU A 29 -43.55 10.43 21.32
C GLU A 29 -42.44 11.47 21.01
N VAL A 30 -42.37 12.56 21.77
CA VAL A 30 -41.36 13.60 21.58
C VAL A 30 -39.95 13.05 21.89
N VAL A 31 -39.79 12.30 22.97
CA VAL A 31 -38.49 11.67 23.31
C VAL A 31 -38.06 10.70 22.23
N SER A 32 -38.97 9.87 21.72
CA SER A 32 -38.65 8.93 20.63
C SER A 32 -38.26 9.66 19.34
N ALA A 33 -38.94 10.74 19.00
CA ALA A 33 -38.59 11.58 17.84
C ALA A 33 -37.23 12.23 17.99
N CYS A 34 -36.91 12.75 19.19
CA CYS A 34 -35.59 13.32 19.47
C CYS A 34 -34.49 12.26 19.40
N LEU A 35 -34.70 11.07 19.95
CA LEU A 35 -33.74 9.98 19.90
C LEU A 35 -33.49 9.50 18.46
N LEU A 36 -34.55 9.37 17.66
CA LEU A 36 -34.45 9.05 16.24
C LEU A 36 -33.67 10.13 15.47
N GLY A 37 -33.94 11.40 15.75
CA GLY A 37 -33.22 12.51 15.14
C GLY A 37 -31.72 12.50 15.49
N LEU A 38 -31.38 12.27 16.77
CA LEU A 38 -30.00 12.16 17.20
C LEU A 38 -29.28 10.95 16.61
N ALA A 39 -29.95 9.80 16.53
CA ALA A 39 -29.41 8.60 15.90
C ALA A 39 -29.12 8.84 14.40
N THR A 40 -30.02 9.53 13.69
CA THR A 40 -29.82 9.85 12.27
C THR A 40 -28.64 10.78 12.06
N VAL A 41 -28.50 11.83 12.87
CA VAL A 41 -27.36 12.76 12.80
C VAL A 41 -26.05 12.05 13.15
N GLY A 42 -26.07 11.23 14.21
CA GLY A 42 -24.91 10.42 14.61
C GLY A 42 -24.45 9.48 13.48
N SER A 43 -25.38 8.74 12.88
CA SER A 43 -25.07 7.84 11.77
C SER A 43 -24.51 8.59 10.56
N ALA A 44 -25.09 9.76 10.22
CA ALA A 44 -24.58 10.59 9.12
C ALA A 44 -23.17 11.12 9.40
N TRP A 45 -22.89 11.51 10.64
CA TRP A 45 -21.56 11.94 11.05
C TRP A 45 -20.53 10.83 10.96
N CYS A 46 -20.86 9.63 11.44
CA CYS A 46 -19.96 8.47 11.35
C CYS A 46 -19.69 8.05 9.90
N ALA A 47 -20.74 8.06 9.06
CA ALA A 47 -20.58 7.80 7.63
C ALA A 47 -19.66 8.84 6.94
N TYR A 48 -19.80 10.12 7.31
CA TYR A 48 -18.92 11.17 6.81
C TYR A 48 -17.45 10.95 7.24
N GLN A 49 -17.20 10.67 8.50
CA GLN A 49 -15.85 10.38 9.01
C GLN A 49 -15.25 9.15 8.33
N ALA A 50 -16.01 8.07 8.20
CA ALA A 50 -15.57 6.87 7.51
C ALA A 50 -15.21 7.16 6.04
N SER A 51 -15.98 8.01 5.35
CA SER A 51 -15.66 8.43 3.97
C SER A 51 -14.34 9.17 3.88
N GLN A 52 -14.05 10.10 4.81
CA GLN A 52 -12.80 10.84 4.85
C GLN A 52 -11.58 9.91 5.05
N TRP A 53 -11.70 8.93 5.94
CA TRP A 53 -10.64 7.94 6.17
C TRP A 53 -10.46 6.99 4.99
N ASN A 54 -11.55 6.60 4.31
CA ASN A 54 -11.48 5.78 3.10
C ASN A 54 -10.80 6.53 1.95
N GLU A 55 -11.10 7.81 1.76
CA GLU A 55 -10.43 8.65 0.76
C GLU A 55 -8.92 8.73 1.04
N ARG A 56 -8.54 8.94 2.29
CA ARG A 56 -7.13 8.96 2.70
C ARG A 56 -6.46 7.61 2.47
N SER A 57 -7.11 6.51 2.87
CA SER A 57 -6.60 5.16 2.62
C SER A 57 -6.38 4.90 1.13
N ALA A 58 -7.33 5.30 0.28
CA ALA A 58 -7.22 5.13 -1.17
C ALA A 58 -6.08 5.98 -1.78
N GLU A 59 -5.88 7.21 -1.29
CA GLU A 59 -4.78 8.07 -1.76
C GLU A 59 -3.41 7.50 -1.35
N GLU A 60 -3.23 7.07 -0.10
CA GLU A 60 -1.99 6.43 0.36
C GLU A 60 -1.71 5.13 -0.41
N ALA A 61 -2.73 4.32 -0.68
CA ALA A 61 -2.59 3.12 -1.52
C ALA A 61 -2.17 3.45 -2.95
N ARG A 62 -2.69 4.55 -3.52
CA ARG A 62 -2.31 5.03 -4.84
C ARG A 62 -0.85 5.46 -4.89
N ILE A 63 -0.39 6.22 -3.89
CA ILE A 63 1.00 6.67 -3.78
C ILE A 63 1.92 5.46 -3.63
N SER A 64 1.59 4.52 -2.74
CA SER A 64 2.34 3.25 -2.59
C SER A 64 2.47 2.50 -3.92
N ALA A 65 1.39 2.42 -4.72
CA ALA A 65 1.42 1.77 -6.01
C ALA A 65 2.36 2.48 -7.01
N LEU A 66 2.38 3.81 -7.03
CA LEU A 66 3.29 4.60 -7.87
C LEU A 66 4.75 4.39 -7.47
N ASP A 67 5.07 4.39 -6.17
CA ASP A 67 6.42 4.14 -5.67
C ASP A 67 6.88 2.71 -6.00
N ARG A 68 6.00 1.71 -5.96
CA ARG A 68 6.32 0.33 -6.41
C ARG A 68 6.64 0.26 -7.91
N VAL A 69 5.89 1.00 -8.74
CA VAL A 69 6.18 1.08 -10.18
C VAL A 69 7.54 1.74 -10.42
N GLU A 70 7.83 2.84 -9.71
CA GLU A 70 9.14 3.49 -9.78
C GLU A 70 10.26 2.56 -9.27
N GLY A 71 10.07 1.87 -8.15
CA GLY A 71 10.99 0.86 -7.65
C GLY A 71 11.27 -0.22 -8.67
N THR A 72 10.24 -0.78 -9.31
CA THR A 72 10.40 -1.79 -10.37
C THR A 72 11.21 -1.26 -11.55
N ARG A 73 10.98 -0.01 -11.94
CA ARG A 73 11.74 0.66 -13.00
C ARG A 73 13.23 0.81 -12.62
N GLN A 74 13.51 1.27 -11.40
CA GLN A 74 14.88 1.44 -10.90
C GLN A 74 15.60 0.10 -10.79
N HIS A 75 14.92 -0.93 -10.28
CA HIS A 75 15.48 -2.29 -10.22
C HIS A 75 15.83 -2.82 -11.62
N SER A 76 14.94 -2.62 -12.60
CA SER A 76 15.18 -3.07 -13.98
C SER A 76 16.37 -2.35 -14.61
N LEU A 77 16.53 -1.05 -14.37
CA LEU A 77 17.68 -0.26 -14.83
C LEU A 77 18.97 -0.78 -14.17
N ALA A 78 18.98 -0.98 -12.85
CA ALA A 78 20.13 -1.52 -12.13
C ALA A 78 20.53 -2.91 -12.67
N ALA A 79 19.56 -3.83 -12.81
CA ALA A 79 19.79 -5.17 -13.33
C ALA A 79 20.34 -5.16 -14.78
N THR A 80 19.82 -4.28 -15.62
CA THR A 80 20.33 -4.11 -17.00
C THR A 80 21.75 -3.57 -16.98
N THR A 81 22.07 -2.63 -16.11
CA THR A 81 23.39 -2.06 -15.94
C THR A 81 24.39 -3.11 -15.46
N VAL A 82 24.02 -3.91 -14.44
CA VAL A 82 24.86 -5.04 -13.98
C VAL A 82 25.11 -6.03 -15.11
N SER A 83 24.09 -6.37 -15.88
CA SER A 83 24.25 -7.29 -17.02
C SER A 83 25.19 -6.73 -18.08
N TYR A 84 25.08 -5.44 -18.40
CA TYR A 84 25.99 -4.77 -19.32
C TYR A 84 27.42 -4.80 -18.79
N ASP A 85 27.65 -4.37 -17.55
CA ASP A 85 28.97 -4.32 -16.93
C ASP A 85 29.58 -5.73 -16.85
N THR A 86 28.78 -6.76 -16.52
CA THR A 86 29.22 -8.16 -16.51
C THR A 86 29.76 -8.59 -17.89
N ASN A 87 29.02 -8.28 -18.95
CA ASN A 87 29.44 -8.66 -20.30
C ASN A 87 30.74 -7.94 -20.73
N VAL A 88 30.83 -6.63 -20.46
CA VAL A 88 32.01 -5.83 -20.80
C VAL A 88 33.24 -6.31 -20.01
N ILE A 89 33.10 -6.55 -18.71
CA ILE A 89 34.20 -7.00 -17.86
C ILE A 89 34.65 -8.42 -18.22
N THR A 90 33.72 -9.30 -18.56
CA THR A 90 34.07 -10.66 -19.02
C THR A 90 34.89 -10.59 -20.32
N ALA A 91 34.46 -9.77 -21.29
CA ALA A 91 35.19 -9.58 -22.56
C ALA A 91 36.56 -8.91 -22.31
N TYR A 92 36.65 -7.93 -21.42
CA TYR A 92 37.89 -7.30 -21.01
C TYR A 92 38.85 -8.31 -20.39
N ALA A 93 38.39 -9.09 -19.41
CA ALA A 93 39.21 -10.10 -18.72
C ALA A 93 39.72 -11.17 -19.71
N ASP A 94 38.89 -11.59 -20.65
CA ASP A 94 39.32 -12.54 -21.72
C ASP A 94 40.39 -11.93 -22.65
N ALA A 95 40.25 -10.66 -23.04
CA ALA A 95 41.26 -9.94 -23.82
C ALA A 95 42.60 -9.81 -23.06
N VAL A 96 42.56 -9.53 -21.76
CA VAL A 96 43.76 -9.48 -20.88
C VAL A 96 44.40 -10.87 -20.77
N ALA A 97 43.60 -11.91 -20.50
CA ALA A 97 44.10 -13.29 -20.36
C ALA A 97 44.71 -13.87 -21.63
N THR A 98 44.25 -13.41 -22.81
CA THR A 98 44.73 -13.80 -24.12
C THR A 98 45.82 -12.87 -24.69
N GLU A 99 46.32 -11.95 -23.87
CA GLU A 99 47.38 -10.96 -24.23
C GLU A 99 47.02 -10.02 -25.37
N GLN A 100 45.72 -9.82 -25.64
CA GLN A 100 45.22 -8.91 -26.67
C GLN A 100 45.13 -7.47 -26.12
N THR A 101 46.31 -6.86 -25.90
CA THR A 101 46.42 -5.56 -25.19
C THR A 101 45.65 -4.43 -25.86
N GLU A 102 45.69 -4.34 -27.21
CA GLU A 102 44.91 -3.29 -27.95
C GLU A 102 43.41 -3.46 -27.76
N LEU A 103 42.92 -4.70 -27.75
CA LEU A 103 41.50 -4.99 -27.56
C LEU A 103 41.09 -4.72 -26.11
N ALA A 104 41.88 -5.11 -25.13
CA ALA A 104 41.65 -4.80 -23.72
C ALA A 104 41.55 -3.28 -23.51
N GLN A 105 42.47 -2.51 -24.08
CA GLN A 105 42.46 -1.06 -23.97
C GLN A 105 41.24 -0.44 -24.63
N LEU A 106 40.81 -0.96 -25.81
CA LEU A 106 39.58 -0.53 -26.46
C LEU A 106 38.35 -0.77 -25.59
N TYR A 107 38.24 -1.94 -24.96
CA TYR A 107 37.12 -2.21 -24.02
C TYR A 107 37.11 -1.26 -22.84
N ARG A 108 38.28 -1.05 -22.20
CA ARG A 108 38.43 -0.15 -21.07
C ARG A 108 38.03 1.28 -21.40
N ASP A 109 38.54 1.81 -22.52
CA ASP A 109 38.39 3.23 -22.89
C ASP A 109 37.01 3.55 -23.49
N THR A 110 36.34 2.54 -24.09
CA THR A 110 35.13 2.78 -24.89
C THR A 110 33.87 2.18 -24.28
N LEU A 111 33.97 1.01 -23.65
CA LEU A 111 32.82 0.22 -23.20
C LEU A 111 32.65 0.21 -21.69
N VAL A 112 33.73 0.32 -20.92
CA VAL A 112 33.62 0.40 -19.45
C VAL A 112 32.99 1.73 -19.08
N ARG A 113 31.90 1.68 -18.31
CA ARG A 113 31.23 2.88 -17.84
C ARG A 113 32.10 3.66 -16.85
N PRO A 114 32.06 5.04 -16.87
CA PRO A 114 32.84 5.85 -15.96
C PRO A 114 32.68 5.49 -14.49
N GLY A 115 31.48 5.16 -14.04
CA GLY A 115 31.20 4.77 -12.64
C GLY A 115 31.80 3.41 -12.27
N PHE A 116 32.13 2.55 -13.25
CA PHE A 116 32.74 1.25 -13.01
C PHE A 116 34.29 1.29 -13.05
N LEU A 117 34.87 2.32 -13.65
CA LEU A 117 36.34 2.44 -13.77
C LEU A 117 37.10 2.34 -12.43
N PRO A 118 36.67 3.00 -11.34
CA PRO A 118 37.40 2.90 -10.05
C PRO A 118 37.41 1.47 -9.49
N ILE A 119 36.42 0.68 -9.82
CA ILE A 119 36.31 -0.72 -9.39
C ILE A 119 37.26 -1.59 -10.21
N LEU A 120 37.27 -1.35 -11.52
CA LEU A 120 38.19 -2.00 -12.45
C LEU A 120 39.68 -1.70 -12.10
N ASP A 121 40.00 -0.43 -11.84
CA ASP A 121 41.36 0.00 -11.44
C ASP A 121 41.84 -0.74 -10.17
N ARG A 122 40.96 -0.89 -9.21
CA ARG A 122 41.25 -1.62 -7.95
C ARG A 122 41.47 -3.11 -8.22
N TRP A 123 40.67 -3.69 -9.10
CA TRP A 123 40.77 -5.09 -9.51
C TRP A 123 42.12 -5.37 -10.22
N GLU A 124 42.54 -4.48 -11.15
CA GLU A 124 43.81 -4.56 -11.85
C GLU A 124 44.99 -4.49 -10.85
N ALA A 125 44.94 -3.53 -9.91
CA ALA A 125 45.96 -3.41 -8.87
C ALA A 125 46.05 -4.68 -7.98
N GLU A 126 44.92 -5.32 -7.65
CA GLU A 126 44.93 -6.59 -6.90
C GLU A 126 45.63 -7.73 -7.69
N ILE A 127 45.43 -7.79 -9.00
CA ILE A 127 46.09 -8.76 -9.88
C ILE A 127 47.57 -8.48 -9.96
N GLU A 128 48.00 -7.22 -10.16
CA GLU A 128 49.43 -6.84 -10.23
C GLU A 128 50.17 -7.17 -8.94
N GLU A 129 49.49 -7.06 -7.77
CA GLU A 129 50.02 -7.44 -6.48
C GLU A 129 50.01 -8.97 -6.24
N GLY A 130 49.56 -9.78 -7.20
CA GLY A 130 49.48 -11.23 -7.10
C GLY A 130 48.41 -11.74 -6.14
N ARG A 131 47.43 -10.90 -5.81
CA ARG A 131 46.27 -11.29 -5.01
C ARG A 131 45.20 -11.91 -5.93
N SER A 132 44.42 -12.85 -5.38
CA SER A 132 43.21 -13.32 -6.07
C SER A 132 42.20 -12.19 -6.08
N PRO A 133 41.77 -11.70 -7.27
CA PRO A 133 40.85 -10.58 -7.34
C PRO A 133 39.47 -10.99 -6.82
N ARG A 134 38.80 -10.05 -6.14
CA ARG A 134 37.42 -10.23 -5.71
C ARG A 134 36.50 -10.22 -6.92
N ASN A 135 35.33 -10.78 -6.73
CA ASN A 135 34.28 -10.62 -7.71
C ASN A 135 33.87 -9.13 -7.81
N LEU A 136 34.14 -8.51 -8.96
CA LEU A 136 33.87 -7.10 -9.22
C LEU A 136 32.39 -6.72 -9.00
N LEU A 137 31.49 -7.67 -9.23
CA LEU A 137 30.05 -7.47 -9.11
C LEU A 137 29.52 -7.61 -7.67
N GLU A 138 30.40 -7.99 -6.72
CA GLU A 138 30.09 -8.06 -5.30
C GLU A 138 30.63 -6.83 -4.52
N ASP A 139 31.12 -5.80 -5.23
CA ASP A 139 31.53 -4.55 -4.59
C ASP A 139 30.31 -3.84 -4.00
N GLU A 140 30.33 -3.66 -2.68
CA GLU A 140 29.20 -3.12 -1.93
C GLU A 140 28.86 -1.69 -2.37
N ALA A 141 29.88 -0.85 -2.61
CA ALA A 141 29.66 0.52 -3.05
C ALA A 141 29.03 0.59 -4.45
N TYR A 142 29.42 -0.32 -5.34
CA TYR A 142 28.82 -0.45 -6.67
C TYR A 142 27.34 -0.87 -6.60
N LEU A 143 27.04 -1.88 -5.77
CA LEU A 143 25.67 -2.33 -5.59
C LEU A 143 24.80 -1.27 -4.91
N ASP A 144 25.36 -0.52 -3.96
CA ASP A 144 24.64 0.57 -3.29
C ASP A 144 24.32 1.71 -4.24
N GLU A 145 25.25 2.10 -5.11
CA GLU A 145 25.00 3.11 -6.14
C GLU A 145 23.88 2.70 -7.09
N LEU A 146 23.90 1.44 -7.56
CA LEU A 146 22.92 0.97 -8.55
C LEU A 146 21.55 0.68 -7.94
N PHE A 147 21.49 0.04 -6.77
CA PHE A 147 20.23 -0.41 -6.16
C PHE A 147 19.71 0.53 -5.07
N GLY A 148 20.47 1.58 -4.72
CA GLY A 148 20.03 2.61 -3.77
C GLY A 148 18.68 3.21 -4.12
N PRO A 149 18.48 3.74 -5.34
CA PRO A 149 17.21 4.33 -5.77
C PRO A 149 16.02 3.36 -5.71
N TYR A 150 16.26 2.08 -5.99
CA TYR A 150 15.24 1.03 -5.82
C TYR A 150 14.86 0.87 -4.35
N ARG A 151 15.85 0.72 -3.45
CA ARG A 151 15.58 0.56 -2.01
C ARG A 151 14.83 1.74 -1.41
N GLU A 152 15.17 2.96 -1.83
CA GLU A 152 14.46 4.16 -1.40
C GLU A 152 12.99 4.18 -1.88
N ALA A 153 12.74 3.79 -3.13
CA ALA A 153 11.39 3.71 -3.66
C ALA A 153 10.57 2.62 -2.95
N ASP A 154 11.20 1.48 -2.67
CA ASP A 154 10.56 0.36 -1.96
C ASP A 154 10.19 0.75 -0.52
N GLN A 155 11.09 1.39 0.21
CA GLN A 155 10.82 1.92 1.56
C GLN A 155 9.68 2.95 1.58
N ARG A 156 9.62 3.86 0.59
CA ARG A 156 8.50 4.79 0.47
C ARG A 156 7.19 4.07 0.21
N ALA A 157 7.22 3.07 -0.67
CA ALA A 157 6.04 2.27 -0.98
C ALA A 157 5.50 1.51 0.23
N GLU A 158 6.39 0.93 1.05
CA GLU A 158 6.03 0.27 2.30
C GLU A 158 5.43 1.26 3.30
N HIS A 159 6.05 2.42 3.48
CA HIS A 159 5.55 3.46 4.39
C HIS A 159 4.13 3.91 4.00
N HIS A 160 3.87 4.19 2.73
CA HIS A 160 2.53 4.58 2.26
C HIS A 160 1.53 3.42 2.34
N ALA A 161 1.97 2.18 2.18
CA ALA A 161 1.11 1.01 2.39
C ALA A 161 0.65 0.89 3.86
N GLU A 162 1.56 1.12 4.81
CA GLU A 162 1.24 1.13 6.25
C GLU A 162 0.24 2.23 6.59
N LEU A 163 0.46 3.45 6.09
CA LEU A 163 -0.47 4.58 6.27
C LEU A 163 -1.86 4.29 5.69
N SER A 164 -1.92 3.64 4.53
CA SER A 164 -3.17 3.20 3.92
C SER A 164 -3.94 2.22 4.82
N VAL A 165 -3.25 1.23 5.38
CA VAL A 165 -3.85 0.24 6.29
C VAL A 165 -4.34 0.90 7.57
N GLU A 166 -3.57 1.83 8.14
CA GLU A 166 -3.95 2.57 9.34
C GLU A 166 -5.21 3.42 9.09
N ALA A 167 -5.24 4.15 7.99
CA ALA A 167 -6.41 4.93 7.60
C ALA A 167 -7.65 4.05 7.38
N GLY A 168 -7.47 2.88 6.76
CA GLY A 168 -8.54 1.89 6.58
C GLY A 168 -9.09 1.35 7.91
N ARG A 169 -8.23 1.07 8.89
CA ARG A 169 -8.65 0.67 10.25
C ARG A 169 -9.48 1.76 10.92
N ASN A 170 -9.01 3.01 10.87
CA ASN A 170 -9.73 4.15 11.44
C ASN A 170 -11.12 4.31 10.80
N ALA A 171 -11.27 4.08 9.49
CA ALA A 171 -12.56 4.09 8.83
C ALA A 171 -13.52 3.03 9.39
N VAL A 172 -13.04 1.82 9.66
CA VAL A 172 -13.84 0.72 10.22
C VAL A 172 -14.21 1.00 11.67
N ASP A 173 -13.28 1.48 12.49
CA ASP A 173 -13.52 1.77 13.91
C ASP A 173 -14.61 2.83 14.09
N HIS A 174 -14.68 3.83 13.21
CA HIS A 174 -15.77 4.83 13.22
C HIS A 174 -17.13 4.26 12.81
N LEU A 175 -17.17 3.15 12.06
CA LEU A 175 -18.42 2.48 11.69
C LEU A 175 -18.92 1.52 12.77
N VAL A 176 -18.02 0.92 13.55
CA VAL A 176 -18.36 -0.13 14.54
C VAL A 176 -18.74 0.47 15.91
N THR A 177 -18.28 1.69 16.22
CA THR A 177 -18.52 2.35 17.52
C THR A 177 -19.91 3.03 17.62
N THR A 178 -20.76 2.89 16.60
CA THR A 178 -22.15 3.39 16.53
C THR A 178 -23.17 2.28 16.68
#